data_ac74b471c5633c51e75c585cf66e5815
#
_entry.id   ac74b471c5633c51e75c585cf66e5815
#
_cell.length_a   1.000
_cell.length_b   1.000
_cell.length_c   1.000
_cell.angle_alpha   90.00
_cell.angle_beta   90.00
_cell.angle_gamma   90.00
#
_symmetry.space_group_name_H-M   'P 1'
#
loop_
_entity.id
_entity.type
_entity.pdbx_description
1 polymer ?
#
loop_
_entity_poly.entity_id
_entity_poly.type
_entity_poly.pdbx_seq_one_letter_code
_entity_poly.pdbx_strand_id
1 'polypeptide(L)'
;MAPERFSRLVQEMSSGQLEIKVYGAGEIVPAMGVFDAVSSGSVQMGHGGAYYWKGKIPAAQFFAGVPFGFTADEINAWVNRGGGLEIWESLYLPFNLLPMPGGNTGTQMFGWFNKEITSLESIKGLKMRIPGIGGEVFKRAGGVPVNIPGGELYTALQTGVIDATEWVGPYNDLAFGFQQIAKYYYFPGWHEPGSMLEFIINLDAWNELPTHLQSIVKTAAKAVNQDLLDEYTACLLYTSDAADDLTR
;
A
#
# COMPACT_ATOMS: atom_id res chain seq x y z
N MET A 1 -9.49 7.64 5.56
CA MET A 1 -8.63 6.76 4.74
C MET A 1 -9.40 5.50 4.35
N ALA A 2 -8.82 4.56 3.58
CA ALA A 2 -9.54 3.38 3.10
C ALA A 2 -10.22 2.54 4.22
N PRO A 3 -9.54 2.19 5.33
CA PRO A 3 -10.17 1.38 6.38
C PRO A 3 -11.39 2.05 7.03
N GLU A 4 -11.36 3.35 7.30
CA GLU A 4 -12.49 4.08 7.89
C GLU A 4 -13.68 4.18 6.93
N ARG A 5 -13.40 4.37 5.63
CA ARG A 5 -14.46 4.35 4.60
C ARG A 5 -15.10 2.97 4.49
N PHE A 6 -14.26 1.95 4.49
CA PHE A 6 -14.70 0.56 4.46
C PHE A 6 -15.60 0.24 5.67
N SER A 7 -15.15 0.57 6.88
CA SER A 7 -15.92 0.38 8.11
C SER A 7 -17.29 1.05 8.02
N ARG A 8 -17.31 2.34 7.61
CA ARG A 8 -18.57 3.11 7.45
C ARG A 8 -19.50 2.48 6.43
N LEU A 9 -18.98 2.12 5.23
CA LEU A 9 -19.80 1.50 4.18
C LEU A 9 -20.39 0.16 4.62
N VAL A 10 -19.60 -0.68 5.29
CA VAL A 10 -20.09 -1.96 5.83
C VAL A 10 -21.20 -1.73 6.84
N GLN A 11 -21.04 -0.78 7.76
CA GLN A 11 -22.04 -0.45 8.76
C GLN A 11 -23.33 0.05 8.12
N GLU A 12 -23.24 0.99 7.17
CA GLU A 12 -24.39 1.55 6.45
C GLU A 12 -25.13 0.47 5.63
N MET A 13 -24.41 -0.30 4.81
CA MET A 13 -24.98 -1.33 3.94
C MET A 13 -25.58 -2.50 4.72
N SER A 14 -25.02 -2.82 5.90
CA SER A 14 -25.55 -3.86 6.78
C SER A 14 -26.67 -3.37 7.71
N SER A 15 -27.05 -2.09 7.65
CA SER A 15 -27.97 -1.48 8.61
C SER A 15 -27.52 -1.69 10.06
N GLY A 16 -26.22 -1.60 10.32
CA GLY A 16 -25.62 -1.77 11.63
C GLY A 16 -25.48 -3.22 12.11
N GLN A 17 -25.75 -4.23 11.27
CA GLN A 17 -25.59 -5.65 11.66
C GLN A 17 -24.11 -6.06 11.76
N LEU A 18 -23.21 -5.38 11.07
CA LEU A 18 -21.77 -5.58 11.14
C LEU A 18 -21.07 -4.26 11.40
N GLU A 19 -20.39 -4.18 12.51
CA GLU A 19 -19.58 -3.03 12.91
C GLU A 19 -18.10 -3.42 12.90
N ILE A 20 -17.26 -2.59 12.26
CA ILE A 20 -15.83 -2.80 12.16
C ILE A 20 -15.13 -1.63 12.84
N LYS A 21 -14.45 -1.90 13.95
CA LYS A 21 -13.65 -0.90 14.64
C LYS A 21 -12.25 -0.83 14.02
N VAL A 22 -11.87 0.36 13.58
CA VAL A 22 -10.55 0.61 12.99
C VAL A 22 -9.58 1.09 14.06
N TYR A 23 -8.36 0.55 13.99
CA TYR A 23 -7.24 0.94 14.86
C TYR A 23 -6.05 1.33 13.98
N GLY A 24 -5.33 2.35 14.39
CA GLY A 24 -4.13 2.81 13.70
C GLY A 24 -2.94 1.85 13.86
N ALA A 25 -1.97 2.00 12.97
CA ALA A 25 -0.74 1.21 13.05
C ALA A 25 -0.04 1.41 14.40
N GLY A 26 0.29 0.33 15.09
CA GLY A 26 0.94 0.35 16.40
C GLY A 26 -0.01 0.44 17.60
N GLU A 27 -1.31 0.65 17.41
CA GLU A 27 -2.26 0.72 18.53
C GLU A 27 -2.54 -0.67 19.15
N ILE A 28 -2.66 -1.71 18.34
CA ILE A 28 -2.87 -3.08 18.81
C ILE A 28 -1.61 -3.92 18.60
N VAL A 29 -1.06 -3.87 17.38
CA VAL A 29 0.15 -4.61 16.99
C VAL A 29 1.06 -3.70 16.16
N PRO A 30 2.38 -3.95 16.16
CA PRO A 30 3.28 -3.26 15.23
C PRO A 30 2.84 -3.45 13.79
N ALA A 31 3.05 -2.44 12.93
CA ALA A 31 2.59 -2.47 11.54
C ALA A 31 3.00 -3.76 10.78
N MET A 32 4.24 -4.21 10.96
CA MET A 32 4.73 -5.45 10.32
C MET A 32 4.21 -6.74 10.98
N GLY A 33 3.52 -6.65 12.11
CA GLY A 33 2.89 -7.78 12.82
C GLY A 33 1.44 -8.05 12.42
N VAL A 34 0.85 -7.20 11.57
CA VAL A 34 -0.58 -7.29 11.20
C VAL A 34 -0.92 -8.65 10.58
N PHE A 35 -0.10 -9.16 9.67
CA PHE A 35 -0.31 -10.46 9.04
C PHE A 35 -0.46 -11.59 10.07
N ASP A 36 0.45 -11.67 11.03
CA ASP A 36 0.44 -12.72 12.06
C ASP A 36 -0.75 -12.56 13.02
N ALA A 37 -1.09 -11.33 13.36
CA ALA A 37 -2.21 -11.05 14.24
C ALA A 37 -3.56 -11.47 13.60
N VAL A 38 -3.73 -11.23 12.30
CA VAL A 38 -4.93 -11.66 11.58
C VAL A 38 -4.91 -13.18 11.36
N SER A 39 -3.78 -13.76 10.94
CA SER A 39 -3.61 -15.21 10.73
C SER A 39 -3.95 -16.01 11.98
N SER A 40 -3.52 -15.54 13.16
CA SER A 40 -3.80 -16.19 14.46
C SER A 40 -5.22 -15.93 15.00
N GLY A 41 -6.00 -15.04 14.37
CA GLY A 41 -7.31 -14.64 14.88
C GLY A 41 -7.27 -13.65 16.06
N SER A 42 -6.08 -13.12 16.41
CA SER A 42 -5.97 -12.09 17.46
C SER A 42 -6.72 -10.81 17.10
N VAL A 43 -6.81 -10.50 15.81
CA VAL A 43 -7.71 -9.51 15.21
C VAL A 43 -8.36 -10.12 13.98
N GLN A 44 -9.58 -9.67 13.64
CA GLN A 44 -10.35 -10.27 12.54
C GLN A 44 -9.92 -9.80 11.17
N MET A 45 -9.38 -8.57 11.06
CA MET A 45 -8.98 -7.96 9.79
C MET A 45 -7.72 -7.14 9.94
N GLY A 46 -7.00 -6.98 8.82
CA GLY A 46 -5.89 -6.05 8.66
C GLY A 46 -5.96 -5.34 7.32
N HIS A 47 -5.20 -4.26 7.18
CA HIS A 47 -5.05 -3.51 5.94
C HIS A 47 -3.57 -3.17 5.73
N GLY A 48 -3.10 -3.28 4.48
CA GLY A 48 -1.69 -3.00 4.16
C GLY A 48 -1.36 -3.28 2.71
N GLY A 49 -0.08 -3.46 2.43
CA GLY A 49 0.42 -3.87 1.11
C GLY A 49 0.90 -5.31 1.12
N ALA A 50 0.46 -6.10 0.17
CA ALA A 50 0.81 -7.53 0.07
C ALA A 50 2.32 -7.80 0.03
N TYR A 51 3.13 -6.87 -0.46
CA TYR A 51 4.59 -7.01 -0.53
C TYR A 51 5.27 -7.06 0.85
N TYR A 52 4.63 -6.59 1.92
CA TYR A 52 5.20 -6.66 3.27
C TYR A 52 5.33 -8.12 3.76
N TRP A 53 4.54 -9.01 3.21
CA TRP A 53 4.52 -10.43 3.57
C TRP A 53 5.40 -11.31 2.68
N LYS A 54 6.23 -10.72 1.80
CA LYS A 54 7.10 -11.48 0.88
C LYS A 54 8.00 -12.51 1.56
N GLY A 55 8.35 -12.30 2.83
CA GLY A 55 9.12 -13.24 3.64
C GLY A 55 8.34 -14.51 3.99
N LYS A 56 7.01 -14.48 3.98
CA LYS A 56 6.11 -15.61 4.26
C LYS A 56 5.53 -16.16 2.97
N ILE A 57 5.08 -15.29 2.10
CA ILE A 57 4.48 -15.59 0.80
C ILE A 57 5.25 -14.82 -0.28
N PRO A 58 6.31 -15.38 -0.88
CA PRO A 58 7.11 -14.67 -1.88
C PRO A 58 6.31 -14.13 -3.06
N ALA A 59 5.21 -14.81 -3.44
CA ALA A 59 4.34 -14.40 -4.52
C ALA A 59 3.38 -13.26 -4.15
N ALA A 60 3.16 -12.95 -2.86
CA ALA A 60 2.22 -11.91 -2.44
C ALA A 60 2.55 -10.53 -3.04
N GLN A 61 3.82 -10.23 -3.21
CA GLN A 61 4.27 -8.94 -3.75
C GLN A 61 3.77 -8.64 -5.18
N PHE A 62 3.41 -9.66 -5.96
CA PHE A 62 2.85 -9.45 -7.30
C PHE A 62 1.42 -8.86 -7.28
N PHE A 63 0.74 -8.92 -6.15
CA PHE A 63 -0.60 -8.31 -5.95
C PHE A 63 -0.53 -6.86 -5.46
N ALA A 64 0.65 -6.36 -5.08
CA ALA A 64 0.83 -4.95 -4.75
C ALA A 64 1.28 -4.16 -5.99
N GLY A 65 2.52 -4.32 -6.42
CA GLY A 65 3.06 -3.62 -7.58
C GLY A 65 4.27 -4.34 -8.18
N VAL A 66 4.37 -4.28 -9.50
CA VAL A 66 5.51 -4.84 -10.25
C VAL A 66 6.16 -3.71 -11.04
N PRO A 67 7.48 -3.51 -10.94
CA PRO A 67 8.19 -2.51 -11.72
C PRO A 67 7.87 -2.63 -13.22
N PHE A 68 7.45 -1.53 -13.85
CA PHE A 68 6.98 -1.47 -15.23
C PHE A 68 5.83 -2.44 -15.56
N GLY A 69 5.13 -2.93 -14.54
CA GLY A 69 4.00 -3.86 -14.64
C GLY A 69 2.67 -3.16 -14.90
N PHE A 70 1.60 -3.76 -14.38
CA PHE A 70 0.24 -3.27 -14.57
C PHE A 70 0.05 -1.86 -13.98
N THR A 71 -0.67 -1.03 -14.73
CA THR A 71 -1.28 0.21 -14.22
C THR A 71 -2.42 -0.12 -13.25
N ALA A 72 -2.96 0.89 -12.59
CA ALA A 72 -4.05 0.69 -11.64
C ALA A 72 -5.28 0.00 -12.26
N ASP A 73 -5.67 0.40 -13.46
CA ASP A 73 -6.82 -0.19 -14.16
C ASP A 73 -6.55 -1.64 -14.57
N GLU A 74 -5.34 -1.94 -15.03
CA GLU A 74 -4.94 -3.28 -15.46
C GLU A 74 -4.88 -4.26 -14.28
N ILE A 75 -4.28 -3.87 -13.14
CA ILE A 75 -4.24 -4.74 -11.95
C ILE A 75 -5.65 -4.93 -11.37
N ASN A 76 -6.48 -3.87 -11.35
CA ASN A 76 -7.89 -3.98 -10.95
C ASN A 76 -8.66 -4.95 -11.86
N ALA A 77 -8.47 -4.88 -13.17
CA ALA A 77 -9.11 -5.77 -14.12
C ALA A 77 -8.63 -7.22 -13.95
N TRP A 78 -7.32 -7.43 -13.79
CA TRP A 78 -6.74 -8.76 -13.57
C TRP A 78 -7.25 -9.39 -12.27
N VAL A 79 -7.23 -8.66 -11.16
CA VAL A 79 -7.71 -9.17 -9.86
C VAL A 79 -9.22 -9.43 -9.90
N ASN A 80 -10.01 -8.51 -10.46
CA ASN A 80 -11.47 -8.65 -10.41
C ASN A 80 -12.05 -9.59 -11.47
N ARG A 81 -11.37 -9.85 -12.62
CA ARG A 81 -11.90 -10.58 -13.76
C ARG A 81 -10.90 -11.49 -14.46
N GLY A 82 -9.60 -11.30 -14.24
CA GLY A 82 -8.54 -12.03 -14.93
C GLY A 82 -7.98 -13.24 -14.17
N GLY A 83 -8.64 -13.67 -13.08
CA GLY A 83 -8.19 -14.82 -12.27
C GLY A 83 -7.19 -14.46 -11.18
N GLY A 84 -6.86 -13.18 -11.05
CA GLY A 84 -5.89 -12.73 -10.05
C GLY A 84 -6.36 -12.98 -8.62
N LEU A 85 -7.65 -12.76 -8.33
CA LEU A 85 -8.19 -12.94 -6.98
C LEU A 85 -8.12 -14.40 -6.53
N GLU A 86 -8.48 -15.33 -7.40
CA GLU A 86 -8.45 -16.77 -7.10
C GLU A 86 -7.01 -17.25 -6.80
N ILE A 87 -6.01 -16.72 -7.53
CA ILE A 87 -4.60 -17.01 -7.26
C ILE A 87 -4.21 -16.41 -5.91
N TRP A 88 -4.61 -15.19 -5.64
CA TRP A 88 -4.30 -14.50 -4.39
C TRP A 88 -4.88 -15.24 -3.18
N GLU A 89 -6.16 -15.60 -3.24
CA GLU A 89 -6.83 -16.39 -2.21
C GLU A 89 -6.10 -17.73 -1.96
N SER A 90 -5.72 -18.44 -3.03
CA SER A 90 -5.01 -19.72 -2.92
C SER A 90 -3.66 -19.62 -2.18
N LEU A 91 -2.95 -18.49 -2.32
CA LEU A 91 -1.68 -18.23 -1.65
C LEU A 91 -1.84 -17.92 -0.15
N TYR A 92 -2.97 -17.31 0.23
CA TYR A 92 -3.23 -16.87 1.60
C TYR A 92 -3.98 -17.93 2.43
N LEU A 93 -4.69 -18.83 1.77
CA LEU A 93 -5.45 -19.91 2.41
C LEU A 93 -4.64 -20.74 3.43
N PRO A 94 -3.36 -21.15 3.15
CA PRO A 94 -2.56 -21.90 4.10
C PRO A 94 -2.24 -21.14 5.41
N PHE A 95 -2.45 -19.82 5.41
CA PHE A 95 -2.23 -18.95 6.57
C PHE A 95 -3.54 -18.57 7.28
N ASN A 96 -4.64 -19.25 6.96
CA ASN A 96 -5.97 -18.95 7.50
C ASN A 96 -6.44 -17.52 7.18
N LEU A 97 -6.10 -17.03 5.98
CA LEU A 97 -6.39 -15.65 5.53
C LEU A 97 -7.16 -15.64 4.22
N LEU A 98 -8.04 -14.63 4.09
CA LEU A 98 -8.74 -14.27 2.87
C LEU A 98 -8.34 -12.84 2.48
N PRO A 99 -7.64 -12.63 1.33
CA PRO A 99 -7.30 -11.31 0.83
C PRO A 99 -8.45 -10.72 0.01
N MET A 100 -8.56 -9.39 0.02
CA MET A 100 -9.44 -8.61 -0.85
C MET A 100 -8.76 -7.30 -1.26
N PRO A 101 -9.09 -6.71 -2.43
CA PRO A 101 -8.67 -5.37 -2.79
C PRO A 101 -9.05 -4.38 -1.68
N GLY A 102 -8.12 -3.55 -1.24
CA GLY A 102 -8.28 -2.63 -0.12
C GLY A 102 -7.94 -1.18 -0.44
N GLY A 103 -7.72 -0.86 -1.71
CA GLY A 103 -7.34 0.44 -2.23
C GLY A 103 -6.35 0.31 -3.38
N ASN A 104 -6.26 1.33 -4.22
CA ASN A 104 -5.23 1.43 -5.24
C ASN A 104 -4.67 2.85 -5.24
N THR A 105 -3.36 2.98 -5.22
CA THR A 105 -2.69 4.29 -5.15
C THR A 105 -2.54 4.98 -6.50
N GLY A 106 -2.78 4.26 -7.59
CA GLY A 106 -2.35 4.72 -8.92
C GLY A 106 -0.84 4.68 -9.07
N THR A 107 -0.33 5.40 -10.08
CA THR A 107 1.12 5.53 -10.30
C THR A 107 1.74 6.37 -9.22
N GLN A 108 2.78 5.84 -8.59
CA GLN A 108 3.47 6.52 -7.50
C GLN A 108 4.63 7.40 -8.00
N MET A 109 5.16 8.21 -7.08
CA MET A 109 6.43 8.93 -7.26
C MET A 109 7.60 7.98 -6.97
N PHE A 110 8.76 8.22 -7.61
CA PHE A 110 9.96 7.45 -7.28
C PHE A 110 10.43 7.75 -5.85
N GLY A 111 10.19 8.96 -5.37
CA GLY A 111 10.32 9.29 -3.96
C GLY A 111 11.18 10.52 -3.66
N TRP A 112 11.49 10.66 -2.37
CA TRP A 112 12.23 11.76 -1.76
C TRP A 112 13.67 11.37 -1.49
N PHE A 113 14.59 12.26 -1.86
CA PHE A 113 16.04 12.01 -1.80
C PHE A 113 16.78 13.17 -1.13
N ASN A 114 17.73 12.84 -0.28
CA ASN A 114 18.66 13.82 0.31
C ASN A 114 19.80 14.22 -0.64
N LYS A 115 20.02 13.41 -1.69
CA LYS A 115 21.04 13.60 -2.72
C LYS A 115 20.39 13.62 -4.10
N GLU A 116 20.98 14.37 -5.01
CA GLU A 116 20.54 14.41 -6.40
C GLU A 116 20.87 13.09 -7.12
N ILE A 117 19.90 12.60 -7.89
CA ILE A 117 20.03 11.38 -8.69
C ILE A 117 20.04 11.78 -10.18
N THR A 118 21.19 11.71 -10.81
CA THR A 118 21.40 12.09 -12.21
C THR A 118 21.77 10.90 -13.10
N SER A 119 22.09 9.76 -12.50
CA SER A 119 22.51 8.54 -13.21
C SER A 119 22.35 7.31 -12.34
N LEU A 120 22.49 6.12 -12.92
CA LEU A 120 22.55 4.86 -12.17
C LEU A 120 23.71 4.80 -11.17
N GLU A 121 24.81 5.51 -11.46
CA GLU A 121 25.94 5.60 -10.52
C GLU A 121 25.55 6.30 -9.22
N SER A 122 24.64 7.28 -9.29
CA SER A 122 24.13 8.00 -8.11
C SER A 122 23.35 7.10 -7.13
N ILE A 123 22.89 5.94 -7.61
CA ILE A 123 22.14 4.97 -6.78
C ILE A 123 23.09 4.06 -5.99
N LYS A 124 24.34 3.90 -6.41
CA LYS A 124 25.27 2.96 -5.77
C LYS A 124 25.50 3.30 -4.29
N GLY A 125 25.23 2.31 -3.44
CA GLY A 125 25.36 2.44 -1.98
C GLY A 125 24.30 3.31 -1.30
N LEU A 126 23.36 3.90 -2.05
CA LEU A 126 22.29 4.74 -1.50
C LEU A 126 21.31 3.88 -0.72
N LYS A 127 21.06 4.25 0.54
CA LYS A 127 20.10 3.56 1.41
C LYS A 127 18.71 4.15 1.17
N MET A 128 17.82 3.35 0.61
CA MET A 128 16.45 3.77 0.32
C MET A 128 15.43 2.85 0.93
N ARG A 129 14.45 3.41 1.61
CA ARG A 129 13.25 2.65 1.96
C ARG A 129 12.45 2.45 0.68
N ILE A 130 12.37 1.20 0.24
CA ILE A 130 11.64 0.76 -0.94
C ILE A 130 11.27 -0.72 -0.79
N PRO A 131 9.99 -1.05 -0.64
CA PRO A 131 9.54 -2.43 -0.40
C PRO A 131 9.44 -3.25 -1.68
N GLY A 132 9.05 -4.50 -1.53
CA GLY A 132 8.63 -5.38 -2.62
C GLY A 132 9.69 -5.65 -3.68
N ILE A 133 9.23 -5.83 -4.91
CA ILE A 133 10.05 -6.10 -6.10
C ILE A 133 10.87 -4.86 -6.47
N GLY A 134 10.34 -3.65 -6.25
CA GLY A 134 11.08 -2.40 -6.44
C GLY A 134 12.39 -2.38 -5.66
N GLY A 135 12.38 -2.84 -4.41
CA GLY A 135 13.59 -2.98 -3.60
C GLY A 135 14.60 -3.97 -4.17
N GLU A 136 14.15 -5.09 -4.72
CA GLU A 136 15.05 -6.06 -5.37
C GLU A 136 15.69 -5.50 -6.65
N VAL A 137 14.94 -4.75 -7.45
CA VAL A 137 15.48 -4.06 -8.64
C VAL A 137 16.47 -2.99 -8.22
N PHE A 138 16.13 -2.17 -7.22
CA PHE A 138 16.99 -1.13 -6.68
C PHE A 138 18.34 -1.70 -6.17
N LYS A 139 18.29 -2.85 -5.48
CA LYS A 139 19.47 -3.58 -5.04
C LYS A 139 20.34 -4.02 -6.20
N ARG A 140 19.75 -4.54 -7.28
CA ARG A 140 20.49 -4.95 -8.48
C ARG A 140 21.13 -3.76 -9.21
N ALA A 141 20.54 -2.57 -9.08
CA ALA A 141 21.14 -1.32 -9.57
C ALA A 141 22.27 -0.79 -8.68
N GLY A 142 22.58 -1.48 -7.57
CA GLY A 142 23.66 -1.12 -6.65
C GLY A 142 23.22 -0.36 -5.41
N GLY A 143 21.93 -0.08 -5.23
CA GLY A 143 21.37 0.55 -4.04
C GLY A 143 21.24 -0.42 -2.87
N VAL A 144 20.89 0.12 -1.71
CA VAL A 144 20.69 -0.62 -0.45
C VAL A 144 19.23 -0.43 0.00
N PRO A 145 18.32 -1.31 -0.41
CA PRO A 145 16.93 -1.22 0.01
C PRO A 145 16.80 -1.58 1.49
N VAL A 146 15.96 -0.83 2.19
CA VAL A 146 15.57 -1.12 3.57
C VAL A 146 14.05 -1.13 3.68
N ASN A 147 13.52 -1.89 4.63
CA ASN A 147 12.08 -1.94 4.91
C ASN A 147 11.81 -1.36 6.29
N ILE A 148 11.23 -0.16 6.31
CA ILE A 148 10.91 0.60 7.52
C ILE A 148 9.42 0.93 7.50
N PRO A 149 8.68 0.80 8.63
CA PRO A 149 7.30 1.23 8.73
C PRO A 149 7.10 2.71 8.43
N GLY A 150 5.95 3.08 7.84
CA GLY A 150 5.66 4.46 7.45
C GLY A 150 5.87 5.49 8.56
N GLY A 151 5.43 5.20 9.79
CA GLY A 151 5.56 6.11 10.93
C GLY A 151 7.01 6.44 11.36
N GLU A 152 8.00 5.69 10.88
CA GLU A 152 9.41 5.89 11.21
C GLU A 152 10.18 6.64 10.10
N LEU A 153 9.57 6.83 8.92
CA LEU A 153 10.26 7.33 7.72
C LEU A 153 10.76 8.75 7.87
N TYR A 154 9.95 9.64 8.45
CA TYR A 154 10.37 11.04 8.66
C TYR A 154 11.67 11.12 9.45
N THR A 155 11.70 10.47 10.61
CA THR A 155 12.88 10.46 11.48
C THR A 155 14.08 9.78 10.84
N ALA A 156 13.86 8.64 10.15
CA ALA A 156 14.93 7.91 9.49
C ALA A 156 15.58 8.73 8.36
N LEU A 157 14.77 9.45 7.58
CA LEU A 157 15.25 10.32 6.49
C LEU A 157 15.92 11.59 7.04
N GLN A 158 15.34 12.21 8.08
CA GLN A 158 15.88 13.40 8.73
C GLN A 158 17.25 13.16 9.38
N THR A 159 17.41 12.02 10.04
CA THR A 159 18.64 11.65 10.75
C THR A 159 19.73 11.02 9.85
N GLY A 160 19.40 10.74 8.57
CA GLY A 160 20.32 10.11 7.63
C GLY A 160 20.51 8.60 7.85
N VAL A 161 19.63 7.94 8.60
CA VAL A 161 19.57 6.47 8.68
C VAL A 161 19.27 5.89 7.30
N ILE A 162 18.44 6.60 6.53
CA ILE A 162 18.21 6.39 5.10
C ILE A 162 18.54 7.66 4.31
N ASP A 163 18.97 7.52 3.06
CA ASP A 163 19.27 8.61 2.13
C ASP A 163 18.03 8.99 1.31
N ALA A 164 17.08 8.07 1.18
CA ALA A 164 15.88 8.23 0.36
C ALA A 164 14.72 7.36 0.86
N THR A 165 13.51 7.77 0.51
CA THR A 165 12.28 6.99 0.72
C THR A 165 11.30 7.24 -0.41
N GLU A 166 10.61 6.20 -0.86
CA GLU A 166 9.33 6.34 -1.55
C GLU A 166 8.21 6.21 -0.51
N TRP A 167 7.00 6.68 -0.86
CA TRP A 167 5.79 6.43 -0.10
C TRP A 167 4.60 6.24 -1.03
N VAL A 168 4.01 7.29 -1.58
CA VAL A 168 2.93 7.19 -2.59
C VAL A 168 3.06 8.30 -3.62
N GLY A 169 2.74 9.53 -3.25
CA GLY A 169 2.68 10.67 -4.14
C GLY A 169 2.41 11.97 -3.39
N PRO A 170 2.38 13.13 -4.07
CA PRO A 170 2.33 14.44 -3.43
C PRO A 170 1.26 14.57 -2.34
N TYR A 171 0.07 14.06 -2.59
CA TYR A 171 -1.05 14.14 -1.64
C TYR A 171 -0.73 13.47 -0.29
N ASN A 172 -0.21 12.25 -0.32
CA ASN A 172 0.13 11.50 0.89
C ASN A 172 1.43 12.00 1.51
N ASP A 173 2.43 12.28 0.68
CA ASP A 173 3.78 12.59 1.10
C ASP A 173 3.85 13.95 1.83
N LEU A 174 2.97 14.91 1.43
CA LEU A 174 2.80 16.18 2.14
C LEU A 174 2.37 15.99 3.59
N ALA A 175 1.50 15.02 3.86
CA ALA A 175 1.04 14.72 5.21
C ALA A 175 2.17 14.17 6.11
N PHE A 176 3.19 13.53 5.52
CA PHE A 176 4.39 13.07 6.21
C PHE A 176 5.44 14.18 6.42
N GLY A 177 5.32 15.30 5.70
CA GLY A 177 6.26 16.42 5.83
C GLY A 177 7.62 16.19 5.17
N PHE A 178 7.76 15.24 4.24
CA PHE A 178 9.03 14.90 3.60
C PHE A 178 9.67 16.09 2.87
N GLN A 179 8.87 17.00 2.31
CA GLN A 179 9.31 18.24 1.68
C GLN A 179 10.11 19.16 2.62
N GLN A 180 10.01 18.99 3.94
CA GLN A 180 10.74 19.78 4.91
C GLN A 180 12.16 19.27 5.17
N ILE A 181 12.44 18.00 4.83
CA ILE A 181 13.66 17.30 5.20
C ILE A 181 14.43 16.70 4.02
N ALA A 182 13.79 16.52 2.86
CA ALA A 182 14.42 16.05 1.63
C ALA A 182 14.41 17.12 0.54
N LYS A 183 15.47 17.15 -0.26
CA LYS A 183 15.69 18.23 -1.24
C LYS A 183 15.16 17.91 -2.63
N TYR A 184 15.08 16.64 -2.97
CA TYR A 184 14.77 16.18 -4.32
C TYR A 184 13.59 15.24 -4.31
N TYR A 185 12.65 15.45 -5.23
CA TYR A 185 11.47 14.63 -5.41
C TYR A 185 11.39 14.19 -6.87
N TYR A 186 11.32 12.89 -7.12
CA TYR A 186 11.43 12.33 -8.47
C TYR A 186 10.17 11.62 -8.93
N PHE A 187 9.87 11.77 -10.22
CA PHE A 187 8.79 11.12 -10.97
C PHE A 187 9.35 10.61 -12.31
N PRO A 188 8.81 9.54 -12.89
CA PRO A 188 7.76 8.64 -12.36
C PRO A 188 8.29 7.57 -11.41
N GLY A 189 7.37 7.00 -10.62
CA GLY A 189 7.65 5.83 -9.78
C GLY A 189 7.63 4.54 -10.60
N TRP A 190 8.69 4.25 -11.31
CA TRP A 190 8.86 3.06 -12.15
C TRP A 190 8.60 1.75 -11.41
N HIS A 191 8.74 1.74 -10.11
CA HIS A 191 8.61 0.57 -9.23
C HIS A 191 7.16 0.22 -8.92
N GLU A 192 6.26 1.21 -8.92
CA GLU A 192 4.84 1.06 -8.60
C GLU A 192 3.96 1.87 -9.57
N PRO A 193 3.71 1.35 -10.80
CA PRO A 193 2.85 2.00 -11.79
C PRO A 193 1.36 1.91 -11.42
N GLY A 194 1.00 1.00 -10.51
CA GLY A 194 -0.32 0.86 -9.91
C GLY A 194 -0.21 -0.05 -8.70
N SER A 195 -0.33 0.52 -7.48
CA SER A 195 -0.18 -0.26 -6.25
C SER A 195 -1.52 -0.56 -5.63
N MET A 196 -1.86 -1.86 -5.61
CA MET A 196 -3.04 -2.34 -4.91
C MET A 196 -2.69 -2.59 -3.43
N LEU A 197 -3.52 -2.05 -2.56
CA LEU A 197 -3.54 -2.37 -1.14
C LEU A 197 -4.55 -3.50 -0.90
N GLU A 198 -4.41 -4.16 0.25
CA GLU A 198 -5.27 -5.29 0.61
C GLU A 198 -5.97 -5.08 1.95
N PHE A 199 -7.18 -5.64 2.03
CA PHE A 199 -7.72 -6.14 3.27
C PHE A 199 -7.37 -7.61 3.39
N ILE A 200 -6.89 -8.04 4.54
CA ILE A 200 -6.77 -9.45 4.91
C ILE A 200 -7.75 -9.76 6.02
N ILE A 201 -8.46 -10.87 5.91
CA ILE A 201 -9.48 -11.30 6.86
C ILE A 201 -9.12 -12.67 7.38
N ASN A 202 -9.22 -12.87 8.70
CA ASN A 202 -9.12 -14.21 9.28
C ASN A 202 -10.22 -15.11 8.71
N LEU A 203 -9.86 -16.27 8.19
CA LEU A 203 -10.79 -17.15 7.47
C LEU A 203 -11.87 -17.74 8.38
N ASP A 204 -11.55 -18.02 9.64
CA ASP A 204 -12.54 -18.50 10.61
C ASP A 204 -13.58 -17.40 10.90
N ALA A 205 -13.13 -16.19 11.19
CA ALA A 205 -14.01 -15.04 11.38
C ALA A 205 -14.85 -14.73 10.14
N TRP A 206 -14.30 -14.91 8.94
CA TRP A 206 -15.04 -14.79 7.69
C TRP A 206 -16.14 -15.83 7.56
N ASN A 207 -15.86 -17.09 7.92
CA ASN A 207 -16.82 -18.19 7.82
C ASN A 207 -17.96 -18.09 8.84
N GLU A 208 -17.77 -17.36 9.92
CA GLU A 208 -18.85 -17.05 10.89
C GLU A 208 -19.85 -16.03 10.36
N LEU A 209 -19.49 -15.24 9.36
CA LEU A 209 -20.38 -14.24 8.78
C LEU A 209 -21.47 -14.89 7.91
N PRO A 210 -22.74 -14.49 8.08
CA PRO A 210 -23.80 -14.86 7.14
C PRO A 210 -23.49 -14.40 5.71
N THR A 211 -23.94 -15.14 4.71
CA THR A 211 -23.63 -14.89 3.29
C THR A 211 -23.96 -13.47 2.83
N HIS A 212 -25.04 -12.87 3.36
CA HIS A 212 -25.39 -11.50 3.00
C HIS A 212 -24.36 -10.48 3.53
N LEU A 213 -23.81 -10.68 4.72
CA LEU A 213 -22.75 -9.83 5.28
C LEU A 213 -21.43 -10.03 4.54
N GLN A 214 -21.10 -11.27 4.17
CA GLN A 214 -19.95 -11.54 3.30
C GLN A 214 -20.05 -10.79 1.95
N SER A 215 -21.26 -10.74 1.37
CA SER A 215 -21.51 -10.02 0.12
C SER A 215 -21.35 -8.50 0.30
N ILE A 216 -21.80 -7.97 1.43
CA ILE A 216 -21.63 -6.56 1.79
C ILE A 216 -20.13 -6.22 1.93
N VAL A 217 -19.36 -7.01 2.67
CA VAL A 217 -17.92 -6.84 2.86
C VAL A 217 -17.19 -6.84 1.52
N LYS A 218 -17.44 -7.82 0.65
CA LYS A 218 -16.86 -7.89 -0.70
C LYS A 218 -17.19 -6.67 -1.55
N THR A 219 -18.43 -6.20 -1.48
CA THR A 219 -18.89 -5.02 -2.25
C THR A 219 -18.23 -3.75 -1.73
N ALA A 220 -18.19 -3.57 -0.41
CA ALA A 220 -17.54 -2.43 0.23
C ALA A 220 -16.03 -2.39 -0.07
N ALA A 221 -15.34 -3.53 -0.07
CA ALA A 221 -13.92 -3.62 -0.43
C ALA A 221 -13.66 -3.14 -1.87
N LYS A 222 -14.47 -3.60 -2.83
CA LYS A 222 -14.39 -3.14 -4.23
C LYS A 222 -14.67 -1.65 -4.39
N ALA A 223 -15.67 -1.15 -3.68
CA ALA A 223 -16.04 0.27 -3.73
C ALA A 223 -14.90 1.14 -3.17
N VAL A 224 -14.32 0.76 -2.04
CA VAL A 224 -13.21 1.48 -1.42
C VAL A 224 -11.94 1.41 -2.26
N ASN A 225 -11.68 0.28 -2.93
CA ASN A 225 -10.54 0.16 -3.83
C ASN A 225 -10.61 1.18 -4.98
N GLN A 226 -11.77 1.36 -5.58
CA GLN A 226 -11.98 2.35 -6.63
C GLN A 226 -11.99 3.78 -6.08
N ASP A 227 -12.69 4.03 -4.99
CA ASP A 227 -12.81 5.35 -4.37
C ASP A 227 -11.45 5.92 -3.94
N LEU A 228 -10.54 5.07 -3.46
CA LEU A 228 -9.18 5.50 -3.13
C LEU A 228 -8.39 5.91 -4.38
N LEU A 229 -8.51 5.17 -5.48
CA LEU A 229 -7.88 5.51 -6.75
C LEU A 229 -8.40 6.84 -7.29
N ASP A 230 -9.71 7.03 -7.23
CA ASP A 230 -10.37 8.27 -7.69
C ASP A 230 -9.92 9.47 -6.84
N GLU A 231 -9.86 9.32 -5.51
CA GLU A 231 -9.36 10.35 -4.60
C GLU A 231 -7.91 10.73 -4.92
N TYR A 232 -7.04 9.74 -5.05
CA TYR A 232 -5.63 10.00 -5.30
C TYR A 232 -5.42 10.63 -6.67
N THR A 233 -6.13 10.17 -7.68
CA THR A 233 -6.08 10.75 -9.03
C THR A 233 -6.55 12.21 -9.03
N ALA A 234 -7.68 12.50 -8.37
CA ALA A 234 -8.19 13.86 -8.26
C ALA A 234 -7.24 14.77 -7.47
N CYS A 235 -6.73 14.30 -6.33
CA CYS A 235 -5.82 15.09 -5.51
C CYS A 235 -4.47 15.34 -6.19
N LEU A 236 -3.96 14.40 -7.01
CA LEU A 236 -2.75 14.61 -7.80
C LEU A 236 -2.92 15.74 -8.82
N LEU A 237 -4.08 15.86 -9.46
CA LEU A 237 -4.37 16.95 -10.40
C LEU A 237 -4.30 18.34 -9.71
N TYR A 238 -4.84 18.45 -8.49
CA TYR A 238 -4.83 19.72 -7.74
C TYR A 238 -3.48 20.04 -7.12
N THR A 239 -2.69 19.03 -6.70
CA THR A 239 -1.37 19.25 -6.11
C THR A 239 -0.30 19.54 -7.15
N SER A 240 -0.45 19.11 -8.39
CA SER A 240 0.45 19.49 -9.49
C SER A 240 0.29 20.98 -9.85
N ASP A 241 -0.94 21.49 -9.91
CA ASP A 241 -1.19 22.91 -10.17
C ASP A 241 -0.62 23.82 -9.07
N ALA A 242 -0.71 23.39 -7.78
CA ALA A 242 -0.12 24.12 -6.66
C ALA A 242 1.42 24.11 -6.68
N ALA A 243 2.06 23.05 -7.22
CA ALA A 243 3.50 22.99 -7.37
C ALA A 243 4.03 23.94 -8.45
N ASP A 244 3.26 24.18 -9.52
CA ASP A 244 3.60 25.13 -10.57
C ASP A 244 3.54 26.59 -10.08
N ASP A 245 2.67 26.91 -9.12
CA ASP A 245 2.60 28.24 -8.50
C ASP A 245 3.74 28.53 -7.51
N LEU A 246 4.38 27.49 -6.95
CA LEU A 246 5.54 27.62 -6.05
C LEU A 246 6.89 27.74 -6.79
N THR A 247 6.89 27.53 -8.10
CA THR A 247 8.11 27.62 -8.96
C THR A 247 8.19 28.94 -9.75
N ARG A 248 7.29 29.90 -9.48
CA ARG A 248 7.30 31.28 -10.04
C ARG A 248 7.76 32.31 -8.96
#